data_044569d8818f7ccb83feb709a5cde062
#
_entry.id   044569d8818f7ccb83feb709a5cde062
#
_cell.length_a   1.000
_cell.length_b   1.000
_cell.length_c   1.000
_cell.angle_alpha   90.00
_cell.angle_beta   90.00
_cell.angle_gamma   90.00
#
_symmetry.space_group_name_H-M   'P 1'
#
loop_
_entity.id
_entity.type
_entity.pdbx_description
1 polymer ?
#
loop_
_entity_poly.entity_id
_entity_poly.type
_entity_poly.pdbx_seq_one_letter_code
_entity_poly.pdbx_strand_id
1 'polypeptide(L)'
;MKNKYFLSFIFFINFFIFSFNLKATPDSFADLVEELLPAVVSIASTTIVENKNNQPIPRFPEGSPFDEFFKEYFDNERPSSPKQRPMIGLGSGFIVDNSGIIVTNSHVIEGADEITVILHNQNEYKATLLGRDPKADLAVLKIDSGNESLKAVKWGDSVTIRVGDWSIAIGNPLGLGGTVTAGIISAISRDIGNGPYVKFLQTDASINRGNSGGPLFNINGEVIGINTAIISQTGGSIGLGFAIPANSAKKIVTQLKDFGRTKRGWL
;
A
#
# COMPACT_ATOMS: atom_id res chain seq x y z
N MET A 1 -35.13 52.95 -26.75
CA MET A 1 -35.58 51.69 -26.14
C MET A 1 -34.74 50.48 -26.57
N LYS A 2 -34.09 50.46 -27.73
CA LYS A 2 -33.30 49.29 -28.23
C LYS A 2 -32.03 48.94 -27.42
N ASN A 3 -31.40 49.91 -26.72
CA ASN A 3 -30.09 49.67 -26.02
C ASN A 3 -30.24 48.99 -24.64
N LYS A 4 -31.41 49.02 -24.00
CA LYS A 4 -31.61 48.33 -22.70
C LYS A 4 -31.66 46.80 -22.82
N TYR A 5 -32.23 46.30 -23.89
CA TYR A 5 -32.31 44.84 -24.11
C TYR A 5 -31.02 44.25 -24.58
N PHE A 6 -30.17 45.03 -25.27
CA PHE A 6 -28.84 44.60 -25.70
C PHE A 6 -27.90 44.43 -24.51
N LEU A 7 -27.92 45.38 -23.55
CA LEU A 7 -27.10 45.24 -22.31
C LEU A 7 -27.57 44.06 -21.44
N SER A 8 -28.90 43.83 -21.30
CA SER A 8 -29.44 42.65 -20.59
C SER A 8 -29.04 41.34 -21.25
N PHE A 9 -28.98 41.29 -22.59
CA PHE A 9 -28.56 40.06 -23.31
C PHE A 9 -27.07 39.75 -23.13
N ILE A 10 -26.22 40.78 -23.12
CA ILE A 10 -24.80 40.61 -22.83
C ILE A 10 -24.57 40.15 -21.38
N PHE A 11 -25.33 40.65 -20.42
CA PHE A 11 -25.22 40.24 -19.03
C PHE A 11 -25.68 38.78 -18.84
N PHE A 12 -26.69 38.32 -19.56
CA PHE A 12 -27.18 36.95 -19.54
C PHE A 12 -26.18 35.96 -20.20
N ILE A 13 -25.50 36.37 -21.29
CA ILE A 13 -24.47 35.56 -21.94
C ILE A 13 -23.23 35.44 -21.04
N ASN A 14 -22.79 36.48 -20.34
CA ASN A 14 -21.69 36.39 -19.40
C ASN A 14 -22.00 35.53 -18.16
N PHE A 15 -23.25 35.47 -17.72
CA PHE A 15 -23.66 34.59 -16.61
C PHE A 15 -23.63 33.11 -17.02
N PHE A 16 -23.85 32.78 -18.28
CA PHE A 16 -23.80 31.42 -18.81
C PHE A 16 -22.36 30.90 -19.07
N ILE A 17 -21.39 31.80 -19.23
CA ILE A 17 -19.98 31.43 -19.48
C ILE A 17 -19.23 31.14 -18.16
N PHE A 18 -19.72 31.61 -17.01
CA PHE A 18 -19.27 31.17 -15.69
C PHE A 18 -19.93 29.87 -15.27
N SER A 19 -19.83 28.82 -16.09
CA SER A 19 -19.96 27.45 -15.61
C SER A 19 -18.82 27.20 -14.64
N PHE A 20 -19.08 27.42 -13.35
CA PHE A 20 -18.22 26.86 -12.31
C PHE A 20 -18.08 25.38 -12.63
N ASN A 21 -16.87 24.93 -12.93
CA ASN A 21 -16.53 23.53 -12.82
C ASN A 21 -16.71 23.15 -11.34
N LEU A 22 -17.94 22.88 -10.94
CA LEU A 22 -18.20 22.10 -9.75
C LEU A 22 -17.45 20.78 -9.99
N LYS A 23 -16.31 20.61 -9.32
CA LYS A 23 -15.69 19.29 -9.24
C LYS A 23 -16.70 18.39 -8.55
N ALA A 24 -17.55 17.74 -9.36
CA ALA A 24 -18.32 16.60 -8.91
C ALA A 24 -17.34 15.54 -8.36
N THR A 25 -17.84 14.71 -7.46
CA THR A 25 -17.15 13.46 -7.11
C THR A 25 -16.74 12.76 -8.41
N PRO A 26 -15.54 12.16 -8.50
CA PRO A 26 -15.17 11.42 -9.70
C PRO A 26 -16.22 10.35 -10.00
N ASP A 27 -16.67 10.29 -11.24
CA ASP A 27 -17.64 9.26 -11.69
C ASP A 27 -17.02 7.86 -11.59
N SER A 28 -15.69 7.76 -11.72
CA SER A 28 -14.93 6.53 -11.63
C SER A 28 -13.47 6.83 -11.22
N PHE A 29 -12.82 5.86 -10.60
CA PHE A 29 -11.36 5.87 -10.36
C PHE A 29 -10.61 4.99 -11.36
N ALA A 30 -11.28 4.40 -12.37
CA ALA A 30 -10.70 3.38 -13.24
C ALA A 30 -9.43 3.86 -13.95
N ASP A 31 -9.46 5.01 -14.61
CA ASP A 31 -8.32 5.56 -15.35
C ASP A 31 -7.13 5.85 -14.40
N LEU A 32 -7.41 6.40 -13.21
CA LEU A 32 -6.39 6.66 -12.20
C LEU A 32 -5.77 5.36 -11.68
N VAL A 33 -6.60 4.36 -11.41
CA VAL A 33 -6.15 3.06 -10.93
C VAL A 33 -5.29 2.35 -11.98
N GLU A 34 -5.69 2.34 -13.26
CA GLU A 34 -4.91 1.78 -14.35
C GLU A 34 -3.52 2.43 -14.44
N GLU A 35 -3.45 3.73 -14.21
CA GLU A 35 -2.17 4.43 -14.14
C GLU A 35 -1.32 4.01 -12.94
N LEU A 36 -1.90 3.75 -11.77
CA LEU A 36 -1.18 3.52 -10.52
C LEU A 36 -0.78 2.06 -10.29
N LEU A 37 -1.55 1.10 -10.79
CA LEU A 37 -1.33 -0.33 -10.59
C LEU A 37 0.10 -0.81 -10.90
N PRO A 38 0.76 -0.35 -12.00
CA PRO A 38 2.13 -0.79 -12.31
C PRO A 38 3.18 -0.42 -11.26
N ALA A 39 2.88 0.55 -10.40
CA ALA A 39 3.78 0.96 -9.31
C ALA A 39 3.57 0.16 -8.01
N VAL A 40 2.49 -0.64 -7.93
CA VAL A 40 2.15 -1.44 -6.73
C VAL A 40 2.57 -2.88 -6.95
N VAL A 41 3.29 -3.43 -5.98
CA VAL A 41 3.90 -4.75 -6.06
C VAL A 41 3.38 -5.68 -4.97
N SER A 42 3.45 -6.98 -5.21
CA SER A 42 3.28 -8.00 -4.19
C SER A 42 4.63 -8.27 -3.51
N ILE A 43 4.59 -8.54 -2.21
CA ILE A 43 5.74 -8.93 -1.41
C ILE A 43 5.46 -10.33 -0.86
N ALA A 44 6.25 -11.30 -1.28
CA ALA A 44 6.29 -12.65 -0.71
C ALA A 44 7.51 -12.78 0.19
N SER A 45 7.28 -13.04 1.49
CA SER A 45 8.33 -13.29 2.47
C SER A 45 8.36 -14.76 2.84
N THR A 46 9.46 -15.44 2.59
CA THR A 46 9.62 -16.86 2.88
C THR A 46 10.46 -17.04 4.14
N THR A 47 9.95 -17.80 5.11
CA THR A 47 10.68 -18.20 6.32
C THR A 47 10.86 -19.71 6.32
N ILE A 48 12.08 -20.18 6.45
CA ILE A 48 12.41 -21.61 6.54
C ILE A 48 12.34 -22.03 8.01
N VAL A 49 11.25 -22.69 8.38
CA VAL A 49 11.08 -23.17 9.77
C VAL A 49 11.75 -24.53 9.94
N GLU A 50 12.85 -24.60 10.70
CA GLU A 50 13.38 -25.86 11.20
C GLU A 50 12.44 -26.42 12.27
N ASN A 51 11.72 -27.46 11.94
CA ASN A 51 10.74 -28.07 12.85
C ASN A 51 11.47 -28.86 13.95
N LYS A 52 11.81 -28.19 15.07
CA LYS A 52 12.38 -28.85 16.28
C LYS A 52 11.33 -29.44 17.21
N ASN A 53 10.06 -29.07 17.05
CA ASN A 53 8.95 -29.60 17.84
C ASN A 53 7.70 -29.75 16.95
N ASN A 54 7.01 -30.89 17.12
CA ASN A 54 5.78 -31.29 16.44
C ASN A 54 4.56 -30.36 16.71
N GLN A 55 4.72 -29.05 16.63
CA GLN A 55 3.59 -28.13 16.74
C GLN A 55 2.86 -28.05 15.39
N PRO A 56 1.52 -28.15 15.38
CA PRO A 56 0.75 -28.04 14.15
C PRO A 56 0.89 -26.64 13.55
N ILE A 57 1.33 -26.59 12.30
CA ILE A 57 1.39 -25.34 11.51
C ILE A 57 -0.04 -24.85 11.30
N PRO A 58 -0.32 -23.53 11.40
CA PRO A 58 -1.63 -22.99 11.07
C PRO A 58 -2.01 -23.39 9.63
N ARG A 59 -3.04 -24.24 9.51
CA ARG A 59 -3.61 -24.59 8.21
C ARG A 59 -4.65 -23.55 7.86
N PHE A 60 -4.66 -23.12 6.61
CA PHE A 60 -5.82 -22.42 6.07
C PHE A 60 -7.01 -23.39 6.10
N PRO A 61 -8.26 -22.90 6.27
CA PRO A 61 -9.43 -23.76 6.22
C PRO A 61 -9.43 -24.55 4.90
N GLU A 62 -9.56 -25.88 4.98
CA GLU A 62 -9.64 -26.74 3.81
C GLU A 62 -10.77 -26.28 2.89
N GLY A 63 -10.49 -26.14 1.58
CA GLY A 63 -11.45 -25.64 0.58
C GLY A 63 -11.55 -24.13 0.45
N SER A 64 -10.67 -23.35 1.12
CA SER A 64 -10.56 -21.93 0.83
C SER A 64 -9.79 -21.72 -0.50
N PRO A 65 -10.08 -20.65 -1.27
CA PRO A 65 -9.31 -20.32 -2.47
C PRO A 65 -7.81 -20.18 -2.21
N PHE A 66 -7.43 -19.87 -0.97
CA PHE A 66 -6.04 -19.79 -0.52
C PHE A 66 -5.41 -21.18 -0.36
N ASP A 67 -6.15 -22.19 0.15
CA ASP A 67 -5.66 -23.55 0.33
C ASP A 67 -5.39 -24.22 -1.02
N GLU A 68 -6.27 -24.02 -2.03
CA GLU A 68 -6.09 -24.52 -3.39
C GLU A 68 -4.91 -23.85 -4.10
N PHE A 69 -4.79 -22.51 -4.02
CA PHE A 69 -3.69 -21.75 -4.60
C PHE A 69 -2.34 -22.20 -4.02
N PHE A 70 -2.27 -22.36 -2.70
CA PHE A 70 -1.04 -22.81 -2.05
C PHE A 70 -0.71 -24.26 -2.34
N LYS A 71 -1.70 -25.14 -2.48
CA LYS A 71 -1.47 -26.52 -2.93
C LYS A 71 -0.89 -26.57 -4.34
N GLU A 72 -1.45 -25.81 -5.27
CA GLU A 72 -1.01 -25.81 -6.67
C GLU A 72 0.39 -25.22 -6.84
N TYR A 73 0.72 -24.14 -6.10
CA TYR A 73 2.04 -23.50 -6.14
C TYR A 73 3.13 -24.31 -5.45
N PHE A 74 2.81 -25.05 -4.38
CA PHE A 74 3.79 -25.78 -3.55
C PHE A 74 3.79 -27.30 -3.75
N ASP A 75 2.76 -27.91 -4.33
CA ASP A 75 2.77 -29.34 -4.66
C ASP A 75 3.72 -29.67 -5.83
N ASN A 76 4.08 -28.70 -6.66
CA ASN A 76 5.05 -28.87 -7.74
C ASN A 76 6.51 -28.90 -7.28
N GLU A 77 6.82 -28.48 -6.05
CA GLU A 77 8.15 -28.56 -5.45
C GLU A 77 8.11 -29.35 -4.15
N ARG A 78 7.86 -30.67 -4.22
CA ARG A 78 8.05 -31.57 -3.06
C ARG A 78 9.52 -31.92 -2.87
N PRO A 79 10.26 -31.28 -1.95
CA PRO A 79 11.49 -31.85 -1.48
C PRO A 79 11.17 -33.11 -0.65
N SER A 80 11.83 -34.19 -0.95
CA SER A 80 11.68 -35.49 -0.31
C SER A 80 12.23 -35.59 1.13
N SER A 81 12.27 -34.48 1.88
CA SER A 81 12.76 -34.46 3.26
C SER A 81 11.79 -33.76 4.21
N PRO A 82 11.41 -34.39 5.34
CA PRO A 82 10.35 -33.91 6.24
C PRO A 82 10.79 -32.79 7.20
N LYS A 83 11.95 -32.15 7.04
CA LYS A 83 12.56 -31.30 8.07
C LYS A 83 12.42 -29.77 7.88
N GLN A 84 12.06 -29.29 6.71
CA GLN A 84 11.97 -27.84 6.47
C GLN A 84 10.70 -27.55 5.65
N ARG A 85 9.81 -26.73 6.16
CA ARG A 85 8.63 -26.26 5.42
C ARG A 85 8.71 -24.74 5.30
N PRO A 86 8.65 -24.17 4.09
CA PRO A 86 8.57 -22.73 3.92
C PRO A 86 7.23 -22.21 4.44
N MET A 87 7.26 -21.17 5.25
CA MET A 87 6.09 -20.39 5.63
C MET A 87 6.15 -19.08 4.85
N ILE A 88 5.08 -18.80 4.10
CA ILE A 88 5.04 -17.62 3.24
C ILE A 88 4.10 -16.59 3.84
N GLY A 89 4.65 -15.41 4.10
CA GLY A 89 3.91 -14.20 4.39
C GLY A 89 3.66 -13.43 3.10
N LEU A 90 2.48 -12.84 2.96
CA LEU A 90 2.10 -12.06 1.80
C LEU A 90 1.66 -10.66 2.22
N GLY A 91 2.14 -9.67 1.48
CA GLY A 91 1.76 -8.28 1.63
C GLY A 91 1.93 -7.51 0.34
N SER A 92 1.81 -6.21 0.44
CA SER A 92 2.01 -5.30 -0.68
C SER A 92 3.19 -4.36 -0.43
N GLY A 93 3.65 -3.74 -1.48
CA GLY A 93 4.60 -2.64 -1.46
C GLY A 93 4.37 -1.74 -2.66
N PHE A 94 5.19 -0.72 -2.79
CA PHE A 94 5.15 0.16 -3.96
C PHE A 94 6.52 0.73 -4.27
N ILE A 95 6.75 0.99 -5.56
CA ILE A 95 7.99 1.50 -6.10
C ILE A 95 8.05 3.01 -5.89
N VAL A 96 9.07 3.50 -5.20
CA VAL A 96 9.26 4.93 -4.89
C VAL A 96 10.37 5.57 -5.71
N ASP A 97 11.16 4.77 -6.43
CA ASP A 97 12.26 5.22 -7.28
C ASP A 97 12.43 4.21 -8.43
N ASN A 98 12.58 4.71 -9.65
CA ASN A 98 12.72 3.88 -10.87
C ASN A 98 13.97 2.98 -10.84
N SER A 99 14.91 3.24 -9.94
CA SER A 99 16.05 2.34 -9.70
C SER A 99 15.67 1.04 -8.99
N GLY A 100 14.39 0.83 -8.62
CA GLY A 100 13.92 -0.38 -7.94
C GLY A 100 13.90 -0.28 -6.42
N ILE A 101 13.75 0.91 -5.86
CA ILE A 101 13.53 1.11 -4.43
C ILE A 101 12.04 0.92 -4.13
N ILE A 102 11.73 0.06 -3.19
CA ILE A 102 10.37 -0.34 -2.81
C ILE A 102 10.16 -0.08 -1.32
N VAL A 103 8.98 0.41 -0.99
CA VAL A 103 8.52 0.61 0.39
C VAL A 103 7.44 -0.40 0.72
N THR A 104 7.50 -0.96 1.92
CA THR A 104 6.49 -1.85 2.50
C THR A 104 6.47 -1.71 4.02
N ASN A 105 5.61 -2.46 4.72
CA ASN A 105 5.65 -2.53 6.17
C ASN A 105 6.75 -3.47 6.69
N SER A 106 7.27 -3.16 7.87
CA SER A 106 8.28 -3.99 8.54
C SER A 106 7.75 -5.37 8.90
N HIS A 107 6.47 -5.46 9.34
CA HIS A 107 5.85 -6.74 9.70
C HIS A 107 5.64 -7.68 8.50
N VAL A 108 5.51 -7.16 7.27
CA VAL A 108 5.36 -7.97 6.04
C VAL A 108 6.59 -8.83 5.77
N ILE A 109 7.77 -8.35 6.16
CA ILE A 109 9.06 -9.02 5.92
C ILE A 109 9.71 -9.54 7.19
N GLU A 110 8.99 -9.51 8.32
CA GLU A 110 9.55 -9.90 9.61
C GLU A 110 9.90 -11.39 9.65
N GLY A 111 11.15 -11.69 10.01
CA GLY A 111 11.66 -13.07 10.08
C GLY A 111 11.86 -13.75 8.73
N ALA A 112 11.76 -13.03 7.61
CA ALA A 112 11.96 -13.61 6.29
C ALA A 112 13.43 -13.96 6.03
N ASP A 113 13.68 -15.19 5.59
CA ASP A 113 14.98 -15.64 5.07
C ASP A 113 15.16 -15.18 3.61
N GLU A 114 14.07 -15.11 2.86
CA GLU A 114 14.04 -14.64 1.49
C GLU A 114 12.83 -13.74 1.23
N ILE A 115 13.04 -12.70 0.43
CA ILE A 115 12.00 -11.74 0.04
C ILE A 115 11.95 -11.70 -1.49
N THR A 116 10.78 -11.99 -2.04
CA THR A 116 10.49 -11.88 -3.47
C THR A 116 9.49 -10.77 -3.71
N VAL A 117 9.77 -9.92 -4.69
CA VAL A 117 8.89 -8.87 -5.18
C VAL A 117 8.30 -9.32 -6.50
N ILE A 118 6.97 -9.30 -6.60
CA ILE A 118 6.24 -9.64 -7.80
C ILE A 118 5.61 -8.35 -8.35
N LEU A 119 5.99 -7.97 -9.56
CA LEU A 119 5.49 -6.79 -10.24
C LEU A 119 4.07 -7.02 -10.78
N HIS A 120 3.42 -5.95 -11.22
CA HIS A 120 2.09 -6.02 -11.82
C HIS A 120 2.02 -6.93 -13.07
N ASN A 121 3.10 -7.00 -13.85
CA ASN A 121 3.23 -7.85 -15.03
C ASN A 121 3.65 -9.30 -14.71
N GLN A 122 3.63 -9.70 -13.44
CA GLN A 122 3.99 -11.03 -12.94
C GLN A 122 5.50 -11.35 -12.96
N ASN A 123 6.36 -10.42 -13.34
CA ASN A 123 7.80 -10.64 -13.20
C ASN A 123 8.21 -10.64 -11.73
N GLU A 124 9.04 -11.62 -11.36
CA GLU A 124 9.51 -11.85 -10.00
C GLU A 124 10.97 -11.43 -9.84
N TYR A 125 11.26 -10.75 -8.76
CA TYR A 125 12.62 -10.29 -8.43
C TYR A 125 12.96 -10.60 -6.99
N LYS A 126 14.14 -11.17 -6.77
CA LYS A 126 14.70 -11.27 -5.42
C LYS A 126 15.00 -9.88 -4.89
N ALA A 127 14.51 -9.57 -3.70
CA ALA A 127 14.70 -8.28 -3.07
C ALA A 127 15.79 -8.34 -1.99
N THR A 128 16.55 -7.26 -1.89
CA THR A 128 17.48 -7.03 -0.81
C THR A 128 16.89 -6.03 0.18
N LEU A 129 16.92 -6.34 1.47
CA LEU A 129 16.53 -5.42 2.53
C LEU A 129 17.59 -4.32 2.68
N LEU A 130 17.24 -3.07 2.38
CA LEU A 130 18.11 -1.92 2.64
C LEU A 130 18.06 -1.49 4.10
N GLY A 131 16.89 -1.55 4.71
CA GLY A 131 16.69 -1.25 6.13
C GLY A 131 15.24 -1.38 6.56
N ARG A 132 15.03 -1.54 7.87
CA ARG A 132 13.69 -1.57 8.47
C ARG A 132 13.63 -0.80 9.77
N ASP A 133 12.43 -0.32 10.10
CA ASP A 133 12.09 0.35 11.34
C ASP A 133 10.83 -0.30 11.94
N PRO A 134 10.95 -1.28 12.83
CA PRO A 134 9.81 -1.93 13.45
C PRO A 134 8.92 -0.99 14.28
N LYS A 135 9.49 0.09 14.83
CA LYS A 135 8.73 1.07 15.65
C LYS A 135 7.81 1.95 14.83
N ALA A 136 8.14 2.18 13.56
CA ALA A 136 7.31 2.92 12.61
C ALA A 136 6.62 1.97 11.63
N ASP A 137 6.88 0.67 11.72
CA ASP A 137 6.38 -0.39 10.83
C ASP A 137 6.67 -0.13 9.36
N LEU A 138 7.91 0.26 9.04
CA LEU A 138 8.38 0.53 7.68
C LEU A 138 9.60 -0.30 7.32
N ALA A 139 9.67 -0.71 6.06
CA ALA A 139 10.84 -1.35 5.47
C ALA A 139 11.10 -0.81 4.05
N VAL A 140 12.37 -0.79 3.66
CA VAL A 140 12.83 -0.40 2.32
C VAL A 140 13.58 -1.56 1.71
N LEU A 141 13.13 -1.95 0.52
CA LEU A 141 13.69 -3.03 -0.26
C LEU A 141 14.32 -2.47 -1.53
N LYS A 142 15.22 -3.24 -2.13
CA LYS A 142 15.84 -2.99 -3.42
C LYS A 142 15.70 -4.22 -4.29
N ILE A 143 15.24 -4.04 -5.53
CA ILE A 143 15.30 -5.04 -6.60
C ILE A 143 16.25 -4.58 -7.70
N ASP A 144 16.84 -5.53 -8.41
CA ASP A 144 17.52 -5.30 -9.67
C ASP A 144 16.61 -5.78 -10.80
N SER A 145 15.98 -4.84 -11.49
CA SER A 145 15.07 -5.13 -12.61
C SER A 145 15.77 -5.20 -13.97
N GLY A 146 17.11 -5.09 -13.98
CA GLY A 146 17.88 -5.07 -15.24
C GLY A 146 17.42 -3.95 -16.16
N ASN A 147 16.93 -4.30 -17.34
CA ASN A 147 16.44 -3.35 -18.35
C ASN A 147 14.93 -3.06 -18.26
N GLU A 148 14.22 -3.63 -17.29
CA GLU A 148 12.79 -3.37 -17.13
C GLU A 148 12.56 -1.97 -16.57
N SER A 149 11.69 -1.21 -17.26
CA SER A 149 11.31 0.13 -16.83
C SER A 149 10.31 0.05 -15.68
N LEU A 150 10.70 0.51 -14.52
CA LEU A 150 9.85 0.55 -13.34
C LEU A 150 9.12 1.89 -13.26
N LYS A 151 7.85 1.86 -12.85
CA LYS A 151 7.04 3.05 -12.60
C LYS A 151 7.06 3.39 -11.12
N ALA A 152 7.63 4.52 -10.74
CA ALA A 152 7.61 5.00 -9.37
C ALA A 152 6.37 5.87 -9.08
N VAL A 153 5.87 5.80 -7.85
CA VAL A 153 4.79 6.66 -7.37
C VAL A 153 5.27 8.09 -7.10
N LYS A 154 4.32 9.03 -7.05
CA LYS A 154 4.54 10.37 -6.54
C LYS A 154 4.14 10.45 -5.06
N TRP A 155 4.99 11.06 -4.23
CA TRP A 155 4.66 11.35 -2.84
C TRP A 155 3.76 12.59 -2.76
N GLY A 156 2.64 12.46 -2.09
CA GLY A 156 1.77 13.57 -1.72
C GLY A 156 2.18 14.23 -0.41
N ASP A 157 1.46 15.28 -0.03
CA ASP A 157 1.62 15.99 1.24
C ASP A 157 0.52 15.60 2.22
N SER A 158 0.83 14.73 3.18
CA SER A 158 -0.12 14.27 4.19
C SER A 158 -0.47 15.33 5.25
N VAL A 159 0.21 16.49 5.28
CA VAL A 159 -0.13 17.59 6.20
C VAL A 159 -1.37 18.36 5.71
N THR A 160 -1.57 18.42 4.40
CA THR A 160 -2.69 19.14 3.79
C THR A 160 -4.00 18.34 3.73
N ILE A 161 -3.93 17.05 4.09
CA ILE A 161 -5.08 16.14 4.07
C ILE A 161 -6.09 16.52 5.14
N ARG A 162 -7.38 16.44 4.79
CA ARG A 162 -8.50 16.75 5.67
C ARG A 162 -9.42 15.54 5.81
N VAL A 163 -10.14 15.51 6.91
CA VAL A 163 -11.26 14.57 7.08
C VAL A 163 -12.31 14.82 5.99
N GLY A 164 -12.73 13.75 5.32
CA GLY A 164 -13.65 13.81 4.18
C GLY A 164 -12.96 13.78 2.81
N ASP A 165 -11.64 13.97 2.73
CA ASP A 165 -10.92 13.82 1.47
C ASP A 165 -10.92 12.35 1.01
N TRP A 166 -11.06 12.10 -0.28
CA TRP A 166 -11.03 10.77 -0.87
C TRP A 166 -9.68 10.09 -0.64
N SER A 167 -9.73 8.81 -0.37
CA SER A 167 -8.56 7.93 -0.24
C SER A 167 -8.78 6.63 -1.03
N ILE A 168 -7.74 6.19 -1.75
CA ILE A 168 -7.75 4.99 -2.56
C ILE A 168 -6.62 4.09 -2.08
N ALA A 169 -6.97 2.96 -1.48
CA ALA A 169 -6.00 1.97 -1.04
C ALA A 169 -5.80 0.94 -2.16
N ILE A 170 -4.54 0.75 -2.56
CA ILE A 170 -4.18 -0.26 -3.56
C ILE A 170 -3.24 -1.27 -2.91
N GLY A 171 -3.52 -2.54 -3.12
CA GLY A 171 -2.64 -3.63 -2.77
C GLY A 171 -2.54 -4.63 -3.91
N ASN A 172 -1.54 -5.49 -3.87
CA ASN A 172 -1.39 -6.60 -4.82
C ASN A 172 -1.14 -7.90 -4.06
N PRO A 173 -2.10 -8.33 -3.21
CA PRO A 173 -1.96 -9.61 -2.53
C PRO A 173 -1.90 -10.72 -3.57
N LEU A 174 -0.96 -11.64 -3.42
CA LEU A 174 -0.82 -12.82 -4.28
C LEU A 174 -0.36 -12.54 -5.73
N GLY A 175 -0.03 -11.31 -6.10
CA GLY A 175 0.33 -10.99 -7.49
C GLY A 175 -0.83 -11.14 -8.49
N LEU A 176 -2.08 -11.20 -8.05
CA LEU A 176 -3.26 -11.46 -8.91
C LEU A 176 -3.79 -10.22 -9.66
N GLY A 177 -2.97 -9.19 -9.83
CA GLY A 177 -3.34 -8.02 -10.65
C GLY A 177 -3.81 -6.81 -9.86
N GLY A 178 -3.75 -6.86 -8.53
CA GLY A 178 -4.08 -5.74 -7.65
C GLY A 178 -5.51 -5.75 -7.13
N THR A 179 -5.67 -5.24 -5.90
CA THR A 179 -6.96 -5.01 -5.25
C THR A 179 -7.06 -3.53 -4.91
N VAL A 180 -8.17 -2.93 -5.26
CA VAL A 180 -8.43 -1.50 -5.06
C VAL A 180 -9.65 -1.32 -4.18
N THR A 181 -9.52 -0.49 -3.16
CA THR A 181 -10.64 -0.04 -2.32
C THR A 181 -10.61 1.47 -2.21
N ALA A 182 -11.78 2.10 -2.19
CA ALA A 182 -11.91 3.54 -2.04
C ALA A 182 -12.77 3.88 -0.82
N GLY A 183 -12.49 5.00 -0.22
CA GLY A 183 -13.18 5.56 0.92
C GLY A 183 -12.72 7.00 1.16
N ILE A 184 -12.87 7.47 2.38
CA ILE A 184 -12.44 8.82 2.77
C ILE A 184 -11.44 8.76 3.92
N ILE A 185 -10.75 9.83 4.15
CA ILE A 185 -10.03 10.04 5.40
C ILE A 185 -11.06 10.31 6.51
N SER A 186 -11.22 9.36 7.42
CA SER A 186 -12.20 9.43 8.51
C SER A 186 -11.68 10.19 9.72
N ALA A 187 -10.35 10.20 9.95
CA ALA A 187 -9.69 10.97 10.99
C ALA A 187 -8.19 11.14 10.69
N ILE A 188 -7.58 12.12 11.33
CA ILE A 188 -6.14 12.39 11.27
C ILE A 188 -5.53 12.29 12.67
N SER A 189 -4.21 12.05 12.74
CA SER A 189 -3.43 12.03 14.00
C SER A 189 -3.93 11.01 15.03
N ARG A 190 -4.43 9.85 14.58
CA ARG A 190 -4.88 8.78 15.49
C ARG A 190 -3.72 8.11 16.20
N ASP A 191 -3.90 7.90 17.50
CA ASP A 191 -3.07 7.02 18.31
C ASP A 191 -3.80 5.68 18.47
N ILE A 192 -3.18 4.61 18.02
CA ILE A 192 -3.75 3.24 18.08
C ILE A 192 -2.98 2.34 19.04
N GLY A 193 -2.16 2.93 19.94
CA GLY A 193 -1.37 2.18 20.91
C GLY A 193 -0.08 1.57 20.35
N ASN A 194 0.31 1.91 19.12
CA ASN A 194 1.53 1.40 18.46
C ASN A 194 2.80 2.21 18.81
N GLY A 195 2.80 2.86 19.98
CA GLY A 195 3.89 3.68 20.49
C GLY A 195 3.85 5.13 19.98
N PRO A 196 4.80 5.98 20.44
CA PRO A 196 4.74 7.43 20.22
C PRO A 196 5.24 7.89 18.85
N TYR A 197 5.70 6.97 17.99
CA TYR A 197 6.49 7.33 16.81
C TYR A 197 5.67 7.69 15.58
N VAL A 198 4.42 7.21 15.50
CA VAL A 198 3.53 7.46 14.36
C VAL A 198 2.15 7.86 14.85
N LYS A 199 1.62 8.92 14.29
CA LYS A 199 0.20 9.31 14.39
C LYS A 199 -0.44 9.00 13.04
N PHE A 200 -1.44 8.12 13.03
CA PHE A 200 -1.98 7.52 11.82
C PHE A 200 -3.06 8.39 11.16
N LEU A 201 -3.20 8.26 9.85
CA LEU A 201 -4.41 8.59 9.12
C LEU A 201 -5.40 7.42 9.31
N GLN A 202 -6.67 7.73 9.58
CA GLN A 202 -7.74 6.74 9.59
C GLN A 202 -8.55 6.86 8.30
N THR A 203 -8.89 5.73 7.67
CA THR A 203 -9.73 5.66 6.48
C THR A 203 -10.78 4.56 6.63
N ASP A 204 -11.92 4.73 5.95
CA ASP A 204 -12.93 3.69 5.80
C ASP A 204 -12.78 2.91 4.47
N ALA A 205 -11.83 3.30 3.60
CA ALA A 205 -11.36 2.41 2.54
C ALA A 205 -10.97 1.06 3.15
N SER A 206 -11.50 -0.03 2.59
CA SER A 206 -11.33 -1.35 3.19
C SER A 206 -9.87 -1.79 3.18
N ILE A 207 -9.24 -1.79 4.36
CA ILE A 207 -7.92 -2.36 4.58
C ILE A 207 -8.10 -3.80 5.10
N ASN A 208 -7.46 -4.75 4.42
CA ASN A 208 -7.53 -6.17 4.74
C ASN A 208 -6.14 -6.80 4.62
N ARG A 209 -6.00 -8.07 5.02
CA ARG A 209 -4.77 -8.84 4.78
C ARG A 209 -4.45 -8.82 3.29
N GLY A 210 -3.21 -8.42 2.97
CA GLY A 210 -2.68 -8.35 1.61
C GLY A 210 -2.51 -6.93 1.07
N ASN A 211 -3.27 -5.91 1.50
CA ASN A 211 -2.97 -4.53 1.13
C ASN A 211 -2.10 -3.77 2.16
N SER A 212 -1.72 -4.43 3.28
CA SER A 212 -0.70 -3.92 4.21
C SER A 212 0.64 -3.72 3.49
N GLY A 213 1.29 -2.59 3.70
CA GLY A 213 2.50 -2.15 3.02
C GLY A 213 2.25 -1.47 1.68
N GLY A 214 1.05 -1.59 1.12
CA GLY A 214 0.63 -0.89 -0.09
C GLY A 214 0.33 0.60 0.16
N PRO A 215 0.27 1.39 -0.91
CA PRO A 215 0.03 2.83 -0.82
C PRO A 215 -1.45 3.16 -0.58
N LEU A 216 -1.68 4.26 0.15
CA LEU A 216 -2.93 4.99 0.20
C LEU A 216 -2.76 6.26 -0.64
N PHE A 217 -3.54 6.39 -1.70
CA PHE A 217 -3.48 7.50 -2.64
C PHE A 217 -4.59 8.54 -2.37
N ASN A 218 -4.35 9.77 -2.79
CA ASN A 218 -5.38 10.76 -3.02
C ASN A 218 -5.92 10.66 -4.46
N ILE A 219 -6.92 11.48 -4.80
CA ILE A 219 -7.52 11.53 -6.15
C ILE A 219 -6.58 12.08 -7.24
N ASN A 220 -5.42 12.61 -6.88
CA ASN A 220 -4.40 13.08 -7.82
C ASN A 220 -3.35 11.99 -8.11
N GLY A 221 -3.51 10.77 -7.56
CA GLY A 221 -2.55 9.67 -7.71
C GLY A 221 -1.27 9.85 -6.89
N GLU A 222 -1.32 10.64 -5.82
CA GLU A 222 -0.18 10.86 -4.95
C GLU A 222 -0.33 10.06 -3.66
N VAL A 223 0.75 9.43 -3.18
CA VAL A 223 0.76 8.66 -1.94
C VAL A 223 0.66 9.58 -0.74
N ILE A 224 -0.45 9.50 -0.02
CA ILE A 224 -0.72 10.24 1.22
C ILE A 224 -0.46 9.41 2.48
N GLY A 225 -0.37 8.06 2.33
CA GLY A 225 -0.08 7.17 3.44
C GLY A 225 0.33 5.77 2.98
N ILE A 226 0.71 4.93 3.96
CA ILE A 226 1.05 3.52 3.76
C ILE A 226 0.10 2.70 4.62
N ASN A 227 -0.69 1.85 3.97
CA ASN A 227 -1.66 0.98 4.65
C ASN A 227 -0.91 0.04 5.61
N THR A 228 -1.32 -0.03 6.87
CA THR A 228 -0.56 -0.83 7.85
C THR A 228 -1.42 -1.68 8.77
N ALA A 229 -2.51 -1.16 9.30
CA ALA A 229 -3.28 -1.83 10.33
C ALA A 229 -4.78 -1.63 10.18
N ILE A 230 -5.54 -2.53 10.81
CA ILE A 230 -6.98 -2.38 11.04
C ILE A 230 -7.29 -2.59 12.52
N ILE A 231 -8.36 -1.96 13.02
CA ILE A 231 -9.01 -2.39 14.25
C ILE A 231 -10.19 -3.25 13.84
N SER A 232 -10.17 -4.52 14.22
CA SER A 232 -11.22 -5.48 13.85
C SER A 232 -11.31 -6.60 14.87
N GLN A 233 -12.51 -7.02 15.21
CA GLN A 233 -12.76 -8.18 16.06
C GLN A 233 -12.76 -9.49 15.27
N THR A 234 -13.02 -9.43 13.96
CA THR A 234 -13.16 -10.59 13.08
C THR A 234 -11.95 -10.81 12.16
N GLY A 235 -11.01 -9.85 12.14
CA GLY A 235 -9.85 -9.87 11.23
C GLY A 235 -10.12 -9.28 9.84
N GLY A 236 -11.38 -8.94 9.50
CA GLY A 236 -11.76 -8.24 8.27
C GLY A 236 -12.02 -6.75 8.51
N SER A 237 -12.07 -5.96 7.43
CA SER A 237 -12.35 -4.52 7.51
C SER A 237 -13.76 -4.25 8.03
N ILE A 238 -13.85 -3.35 8.99
CA ILE A 238 -15.12 -2.78 9.50
C ILE A 238 -15.17 -1.25 9.35
N GLY A 239 -14.38 -0.69 8.41
CA GLY A 239 -14.26 0.76 8.20
C GLY A 239 -13.27 1.47 9.13
N LEU A 240 -12.42 0.73 9.83
CA LEU A 240 -11.39 1.25 10.73
C LEU A 240 -10.00 0.83 10.23
N GLY A 241 -9.60 1.38 9.09
CA GLY A 241 -8.27 1.21 8.49
C GLY A 241 -7.34 2.35 8.91
N PHE A 242 -6.03 2.04 9.01
CA PHE A 242 -5.00 2.99 9.44
C PHE A 242 -3.82 2.96 8.48
N ALA A 243 -3.33 4.15 8.15
CA ALA A 243 -2.17 4.34 7.29
C ALA A 243 -1.14 5.26 7.95
N ILE A 244 0.13 4.94 7.76
CA ILE A 244 1.28 5.77 8.15
C ILE A 244 1.31 6.99 7.24
N PRO A 245 1.25 8.25 7.76
CA PRO A 245 1.25 9.44 6.92
C PRO A 245 2.50 9.55 6.03
N ALA A 246 2.32 9.96 4.77
CA ALA A 246 3.39 10.04 3.78
C ALA A 246 4.58 10.90 4.22
N ASN A 247 4.34 12.06 4.85
CA ASN A 247 5.42 12.95 5.30
C ASN A 247 6.28 12.32 6.40
N SER A 248 5.67 11.51 7.29
CA SER A 248 6.39 10.74 8.30
C SER A 248 7.17 9.59 7.65
N ALA A 249 6.52 8.85 6.77
CA ALA A 249 7.11 7.73 6.06
C ALA A 249 8.30 8.16 5.20
N LYS A 250 8.18 9.22 4.41
CA LYS A 250 9.24 9.73 3.52
C LYS A 250 10.53 10.02 4.26
N LYS A 251 10.45 10.64 5.46
CA LYS A 251 11.63 10.90 6.31
C LYS A 251 12.32 9.63 6.76
N ILE A 252 11.54 8.62 7.15
CA ILE A 252 12.04 7.31 7.61
C ILE A 252 12.64 6.54 6.41
N VAL A 253 11.92 6.47 5.30
CA VAL A 253 12.35 5.80 4.06
C VAL A 253 13.70 6.33 3.58
N THR A 254 13.90 7.66 3.58
CA THR A 254 15.18 8.27 3.24
C THR A 254 16.30 7.77 4.16
N GLN A 255 16.08 7.74 5.48
CA GLN A 255 17.09 7.25 6.42
C GLN A 255 17.36 5.76 6.27
N LEU A 256 16.34 4.94 6.04
CA LEU A 256 16.50 3.50 5.82
C LEU A 256 17.28 3.23 4.53
N LYS A 257 17.02 3.98 3.46
CA LYS A 257 17.75 3.89 2.20
C LYS A 257 19.23 4.27 2.37
N ASP A 258 19.50 5.39 3.05
CA ASP A 258 20.85 5.97 3.10
C ASP A 258 21.71 5.34 4.19
N PHE A 259 21.13 4.86 5.30
CA PHE A 259 21.85 4.41 6.50
C PHE A 259 21.49 3.00 6.98
N GLY A 260 20.50 2.35 6.35
CA GLY A 260 19.99 1.04 6.79
C GLY A 260 19.19 1.05 8.10
N ARG A 261 19.10 2.20 8.76
CA ARG A 261 18.43 2.37 10.06
C ARG A 261 17.91 3.79 10.26
N THR A 262 16.90 3.91 11.11
CA THR A 262 16.38 5.22 11.56
C THR A 262 17.26 5.79 12.66
N LYS A 263 17.68 7.04 12.52
CA LYS A 263 18.36 7.82 13.56
C LYS A 263 17.30 8.60 14.34
N ARG A 264 17.09 8.23 15.62
CA ARG A 264 16.22 8.97 16.54
C ARG A 264 17.09 9.70 17.56
N GLY A 265 16.78 10.97 17.79
CA GLY A 265 17.40 11.72 18.88
C GLY A 265 16.99 11.12 20.24
N TRP A 266 17.91 11.10 21.21
CA TRP A 266 17.58 10.91 22.62
C TRP A 266 16.94 12.21 23.11
N LEU A 267 15.74 12.12 23.68
CA LEU A 267 15.14 13.16 24.50
C LEU A 267 15.36 12.78 25.95
#